data_e510b77b07a410281d807401982b66fe
#
_entry.id   e510b77b07a410281d807401982b66fe
#
_cell.length_a   1.000
_cell.length_b   1.000
_cell.length_c   1.000
_cell.angle_alpha   90.00
_cell.angle_beta   90.00
_cell.angle_gamma   90.00
#
_symmetry.space_group_name_H-M   'P 1'
#
loop_
_entity.id
_entity.type
_entity.pdbx_description
1 polymer ?
#
loop_
_entity_poly.entity_id
_entity_poly.type
_entity_poly.pdbx_seq_one_letter_code
_entity_poly.pdbx_strand_id
1 'polypeptide(L)' 'MREAATDEEKIEEIRMRTQRMADDKARIYELIPQVFPEKRGEPAVRGRLNEVVSATGLTREYVARIRDGKVKPA' A
#
# COMPACT_ATOMS: atom_id res chain seq x y z
N MET A 1 -27.88 25.78 1.80
CA MET A 1 -27.14 25.14 0.73
C MET A 1 -25.69 25.59 0.76
N ARG A 2 -24.81 24.65 0.59
CA ARG A 2 -23.40 24.97 0.68
C ARG A 2 -22.88 25.50 -0.66
N GLU A 3 -22.03 26.51 -0.57
CA GLU A 3 -21.40 27.04 -1.75
C GLU A 3 -20.47 26.06 -2.40
N ALA A 4 -20.40 26.13 -3.73
CA ALA A 4 -19.42 25.30 -4.44
C ALA A 4 -18.01 25.80 -4.16
N ALA A 5 -17.08 24.86 -4.01
CA ALA A 5 -15.68 25.20 -3.80
C ALA A 5 -15.10 25.85 -5.07
N THR A 6 -14.15 26.75 -4.88
CA THR A 6 -13.44 27.36 -6.01
C THR A 6 -12.49 26.33 -6.64
N ASP A 7 -12.03 26.65 -7.85
CA ASP A 7 -11.07 25.77 -8.53
C ASP A 7 -9.78 25.62 -7.72
N GLU A 8 -9.34 26.72 -7.11
CA GLU A 8 -8.12 26.69 -6.29
C GLU A 8 -8.29 25.77 -5.07
N GLU A 9 -9.46 25.81 -4.46
CA GLU A 9 -9.75 24.94 -3.33
C GLU A 9 -9.80 23.47 -3.76
N LYS A 10 -10.37 23.21 -4.92
CA LYS A 10 -10.43 21.85 -5.46
C LYS A 10 -9.02 21.32 -5.80
N ILE A 11 -8.18 22.18 -6.35
CA ILE A 11 -6.80 21.79 -6.67
C ILE A 11 -6.04 21.48 -5.38
N GLU A 12 -6.27 22.28 -4.35
CA GLU A 12 -5.61 22.02 -3.06
C GLU A 12 -6.06 20.69 -2.48
N GLU A 13 -7.34 20.37 -2.59
CA GLU A 13 -7.83 19.09 -2.11
C GLU A 13 -7.22 17.94 -2.91
N ILE A 14 -7.10 18.10 -4.22
CA ILE A 14 -6.43 17.09 -5.06
C ILE A 14 -5.01 16.86 -4.60
N ARG A 15 -4.28 17.95 -4.32
CA ARG A 15 -2.89 17.85 -3.86
C ARG A 15 -2.80 17.09 -2.56
N MET A 16 -3.66 17.40 -1.60
CA MET A 16 -3.67 16.74 -0.29
C MET A 16 -3.98 15.25 -0.42
N ARG A 17 -4.97 14.91 -1.25
CA ARG A 17 -5.34 13.51 -1.42
C ARG A 17 -4.27 12.73 -2.17
N THR A 18 -3.60 13.38 -3.11
CA THR A 18 -2.50 12.75 -3.84
C THR A 18 -1.33 12.44 -2.88
N GLN A 19 -1.03 13.38 -1.98
CA GLN A 19 0.01 13.15 -0.99
C GLN A 19 -0.37 12.01 -0.04
N ARG A 20 -1.64 11.94 0.36
CA ARG A 20 -2.12 10.86 1.21
C ARG A 20 -2.00 9.52 0.53
N MET A 21 -2.31 9.45 -0.78
CA MET A 21 -2.15 8.21 -1.54
C MET A 21 -0.70 7.74 -1.54
N ALA A 22 0.24 8.67 -1.70
CA ALA A 22 1.65 8.33 -1.69
C ALA A 22 2.08 7.80 -0.32
N ASP A 23 1.63 8.46 0.75
CA ASP A 23 1.94 8.05 2.12
C ASP A 23 1.35 6.68 2.43
N ASP A 24 0.11 6.44 2.01
CA ASP A 24 -0.55 5.16 2.24
C ASP A 24 0.14 4.05 1.47
N LYS A 25 0.54 4.32 0.24
CA LYS A 25 1.26 3.34 -0.57
C LYS A 25 2.58 2.96 0.08
N ALA A 26 3.32 3.96 0.55
CA ALA A 26 4.60 3.71 1.23
C ALA A 26 4.39 2.85 2.47
N ARG A 27 3.33 3.14 3.24
CA ARG A 27 3.03 2.36 4.44
C ARG A 27 2.65 0.92 4.12
N ILE A 28 1.87 0.72 3.05
CA ILE A 28 1.51 -0.62 2.62
C ILE A 28 2.77 -1.43 2.27
N TYR A 29 3.68 -0.83 1.51
CA TYR A 29 4.92 -1.48 1.13
C TYR A 29 5.78 -1.81 2.35
N GLU A 30 5.73 -0.96 3.37
CA GLU A 30 6.45 -1.15 4.61
C GLU A 30 5.88 -2.32 5.42
N LEU A 31 4.55 -2.42 5.45
CA LEU A 31 3.86 -3.42 6.25
C LEU A 31 3.89 -4.81 5.64
N ILE A 32 3.88 -4.91 4.30
CA ILE A 32 3.79 -6.21 3.65
C ILE A 32 4.90 -7.18 4.10
N PRO A 33 6.18 -6.81 4.10
CA PRO A 33 7.21 -7.74 4.56
C PRO A 33 7.04 -8.14 6.02
N GLN A 34 6.45 -7.27 6.84
CA GLN A 34 6.31 -7.52 8.27
C GLN A 34 5.31 -8.61 8.61
N VAL A 35 4.37 -8.90 7.70
CA VAL A 35 3.37 -9.94 7.97
C VAL A 35 3.82 -11.32 7.49
N PHE A 36 5.03 -11.43 6.97
CA PHE A 36 5.61 -12.71 6.54
C PHE A 36 6.67 -13.14 7.56
N PRO A 37 6.31 -14.07 8.46
CA PRO A 37 7.25 -14.47 9.53
C PRO A 37 8.57 -15.04 9.01
N GLU A 38 8.58 -15.65 7.83
CA GLU A 38 9.79 -16.20 7.26
C GLU A 38 10.84 -15.13 6.98
N LYS A 39 10.43 -13.88 6.84
CA LYS A 39 11.40 -12.80 6.66
C LYS A 39 12.15 -12.48 7.95
N ARG A 40 11.69 -13.00 9.08
CA ARG A 40 12.33 -12.85 10.37
C ARG A 40 12.99 -14.16 10.82
N GLY A 41 13.07 -15.15 9.94
CA GLY A 41 13.62 -16.44 10.28
C GLY A 41 12.67 -17.37 11.00
N GLU A 42 11.37 -17.05 11.01
CA GLU A 42 10.35 -17.89 11.62
C GLU A 42 9.65 -18.73 10.56
N PRO A 43 8.96 -19.81 10.95
CA PRO A 43 8.24 -20.61 9.95
C PRO A 43 7.17 -19.80 9.23
N ALA A 44 7.05 -20.05 7.93
CA ALA A 44 6.05 -19.36 7.11
C ALA A 44 4.63 -19.75 7.53
N VAL A 45 3.71 -18.79 7.46
CA VAL A 45 2.30 -19.04 7.74
C VAL A 45 1.61 -19.38 6.43
N ARG A 46 1.00 -20.56 6.39
CA ARG A 46 0.30 -21.03 5.19
C ARG A 46 -0.84 -20.10 4.85
N GLY A 47 -0.94 -19.72 3.56
CA GLY A 47 -2.01 -18.86 3.08
C GLY A 47 -1.78 -17.38 3.31
N ARG A 48 -0.67 -16.97 3.93
CA ARG A 48 -0.42 -15.56 4.19
C ARG A 48 -0.33 -14.74 2.91
N LEU A 49 0.31 -15.28 1.88
CA LEU A 49 0.42 -14.59 0.61
C LEU A 49 -0.97 -14.32 0.02
N ASN A 50 -1.86 -15.31 0.07
CA ASN A 50 -3.23 -15.13 -0.42
C ASN A 50 -4.00 -14.10 0.39
N GLU A 51 -3.77 -14.03 1.69
CA GLU A 51 -4.39 -13.00 2.51
C GLU A 51 -3.99 -11.60 2.09
N VAL A 52 -2.69 -11.41 1.82
CA VAL A 52 -2.20 -10.09 1.41
C VAL A 52 -2.69 -9.73 0.01
N VAL A 53 -2.72 -10.70 -0.90
CA VAL A 53 -3.28 -10.49 -2.23
C VAL A 53 -4.74 -10.06 -2.13
N SER A 54 -5.52 -10.74 -1.30
CA SER A 54 -6.93 -10.41 -1.11
C SER A 54 -7.10 -9.02 -0.49
N ALA A 55 -6.26 -8.65 0.45
CA ALA A 55 -6.35 -7.37 1.14
C ALA A 55 -5.95 -6.20 0.24
N THR A 56 -5.00 -6.42 -0.67
CA THR A 56 -4.45 -5.32 -1.47
C THR A 56 -5.02 -5.23 -2.88
N GLY A 57 -5.52 -6.34 -3.40
CA GLY A 57 -5.94 -6.40 -4.81
C GLY A 57 -4.77 -6.47 -5.78
N LEU A 58 -3.55 -6.58 -5.27
CA LEU A 58 -2.37 -6.73 -6.12
C LEU A 58 -2.20 -8.18 -6.56
N THR A 59 -1.38 -8.42 -7.58
CA THR A 59 -1.11 -9.79 -8.01
C THR A 59 -0.21 -10.48 -7.00
N ARG A 60 -0.27 -11.83 -7.00
CA ARG A 60 0.58 -12.63 -6.14
C ARG A 60 2.06 -12.34 -6.39
N GLU A 61 2.40 -12.22 -7.67
CA GLU A 61 3.78 -11.97 -8.07
C GLU A 61 4.28 -10.63 -7.57
N TYR A 62 3.42 -9.60 -7.66
CA TYR A 62 3.79 -8.26 -7.21
C TYR A 62 3.94 -8.21 -5.70
N VAL A 63 3.01 -8.84 -4.98
CA VAL A 63 3.11 -8.91 -3.51
C VAL A 63 4.39 -9.61 -3.09
N ALA A 64 4.76 -10.70 -3.80
CA ALA A 64 5.99 -11.41 -3.50
C ALA A 64 7.22 -10.51 -3.71
N ARG A 65 7.20 -9.67 -4.74
CA ARG A 65 8.30 -8.73 -4.99
C ARG A 65 8.41 -7.69 -3.88
N ILE A 66 7.27 -7.20 -3.40
CA ILE A 66 7.28 -6.25 -2.27
C ILE A 66 7.81 -6.93 -1.03
N ARG A 67 7.35 -8.16 -0.76
CA ARG A 67 7.83 -8.93 0.39
C ARG A 67 9.35 -9.09 0.37
N ASP A 68 9.91 -9.32 -0.81
CA ASP A 68 11.34 -9.58 -0.96
C ASP A 68 12.17 -8.32 -1.17
N GLY A 69 11.54 -7.16 -1.09
CA GLY A 69 12.26 -5.88 -1.21
C GLY A 69 12.71 -5.55 -2.61
N LYS A 70 12.09 -6.16 -3.63
CA LYS A 70 12.50 -5.95 -5.01
C LYS A 70 11.82 -4.78 -5.70
N VAL A 71 10.77 -4.24 -5.09
CA VAL A 71 10.08 -3.05 -5.59
C VAL A 71 9.86 -2.09 -4.43
N LYS A 72 9.84 -0.81 -4.73
CA LYS A 72 9.63 0.24 -3.74
C LYS A 72 8.54 1.18 -4.24
N PRO A 73 7.85 1.86 -3.32
CA PRO A 73 6.87 2.86 -3.75
C PRO A 73 7.57 3.97 -4.52
N ALA A 74 6.96 4.36 -5.62
CA ALA A 74 7.53 5.41 -6.46
C ALA A 74 7.32 6.79 -5.83
#